data_d5dd62bebcc500bab1b65db38ca255f1
#
_entry.id   d5dd62bebcc500bab1b65db38ca255f1
#
_cell.length_a   1.000
_cell.length_b   1.000
_cell.length_c   1.000
_cell.angle_alpha   90.00
_cell.angle_beta   90.00
_cell.angle_gamma   90.00
#
_symmetry.space_group_name_H-M   'P 1'
#
loop_
_entity.id
_entity.type
_entity.pdbx_description
1 polymer ?
#
loop_
_entity_poly.entity_id
_entity_poly.type
_entity_poly.pdbx_seq_one_letter_code
_entity_poly.pdbx_strand_id
1 'polypeptide(L)'
;LDQLQPQREGAFARVMQDDVAAAVGVEHDLRLFQLLDIVVEAAGFAESGEEGKVAQARIEKIIRRLGCRVVGPNCSGVINTHHNMVQSIGLLSDLKKGNVGMVAQAGVYAAGILTGLSNVLDFGIVATIGNKMDINETDILEYLSDDDCISVIVMYMEDIRNGKRFVEVASRAALRK
;
A
#
# COMPACT_ATOMS: atom_id res chain seq x y z
N LEU A 1 -4.34 23.93 2.77
CA LEU A 1 -3.92 22.53 3.01
C LEU A 1 -3.70 22.31 4.51
N ASP A 2 -3.10 23.26 5.24
CA ASP A 2 -2.80 23.12 6.67
C ASP A 2 -4.03 23.13 7.60
N GLN A 3 -5.17 23.59 7.14
CA GLN A 3 -6.39 23.60 7.97
C GLN A 3 -7.21 22.31 7.95
N LEU A 4 -6.91 21.38 7.03
CA LEU A 4 -7.62 20.10 6.90
C LEU A 4 -6.97 18.95 7.69
N GLN A 5 -5.70 19.08 8.05
CA GLN A 5 -4.93 18.05 8.72
C GLN A 5 -5.43 17.71 10.14
N PRO A 6 -5.69 18.67 11.03
CA PRO A 6 -6.20 18.38 12.38
C PRO A 6 -7.59 17.72 12.39
N GLN A 7 -8.41 18.02 11.38
CA GLN A 7 -9.75 17.41 11.27
C GLN A 7 -9.69 15.97 10.78
N ARG A 8 -8.69 15.63 9.93
CA ARG A 8 -8.46 14.26 9.46
C ARG A 8 -7.96 13.34 10.58
N GLU A 9 -7.01 13.81 11.38
CA GLU A 9 -6.49 13.07 12.54
C GLU A 9 -7.56 12.78 13.59
N GLY A 10 -8.38 13.77 13.93
CA GLY A 10 -9.47 13.60 14.89
C GLY A 10 -10.60 12.67 14.37
N ALA A 11 -10.89 12.69 13.07
CA ALA A 11 -11.88 11.80 12.46
C ALA A 11 -11.37 10.35 12.40
N PHE A 12 -10.08 10.17 12.13
CA PHE A 12 -9.42 8.86 12.12
C PHE A 12 -9.42 8.21 13.51
N ALA A 13 -9.01 8.95 14.54
CA ALA A 13 -9.01 8.46 15.93
C ALA A 13 -10.43 8.00 16.38
N ARG A 14 -11.49 8.70 15.96
CA ARG A 14 -12.86 8.31 16.27
C ARG A 14 -13.32 7.04 15.55
N VAL A 15 -12.91 6.85 14.29
CA VAL A 15 -13.21 5.63 13.53
C VAL A 15 -12.52 4.42 14.17
N MET A 16 -11.33 4.63 14.72
CA MET A 16 -10.56 3.58 15.38
C MET A 16 -11.11 3.17 16.74
N GLN A 17 -11.74 4.09 17.47
CA GLN A 17 -12.34 3.79 18.78
C GLN A 17 -13.59 2.93 18.69
N ASP A 18 -14.30 2.99 17.58
CA ASP A 18 -15.63 2.37 17.50
C ASP A 18 -15.66 0.96 16.91
N ASP A 19 -14.71 0.49 16.07
CA ASP A 19 -14.82 -0.86 15.47
C ASP A 19 -13.56 -1.49 14.83
N VAL A 20 -12.35 -0.91 14.89
CA VAL A 20 -11.20 -1.50 14.16
C VAL A 20 -9.93 -1.56 15.01
N ALA A 21 -9.49 -2.75 15.35
CA ALA A 21 -8.17 -2.99 15.93
C ALA A 21 -7.09 -2.90 14.83
N ALA A 22 -6.05 -2.10 15.09
CA ALA A 22 -4.80 -1.99 14.33
C ALA A 22 -4.84 -1.20 13.01
N ALA A 23 -4.87 0.11 13.10
CA ALA A 23 -4.24 0.97 12.12
C ALA A 23 -3.11 1.74 12.79
N VAL A 24 -1.96 1.79 12.19
CA VAL A 24 -0.80 2.51 12.71
C VAL A 24 -0.65 3.81 11.91
N GLY A 25 -0.79 4.93 12.61
CA GLY A 25 -0.45 6.23 12.04
C GLY A 25 1.06 6.38 11.93
N VAL A 26 1.55 6.85 10.79
CA VAL A 26 2.96 7.13 10.56
C VAL A 26 3.14 8.61 10.29
N GLU A 27 3.98 9.27 11.08
CA GLU A 27 4.39 10.65 10.82
C GLU A 27 5.48 10.74 9.73
N HIS A 28 5.20 11.59 8.77
CA HIS A 28 6.11 12.37 7.90
C HIS A 28 7.34 11.76 7.24
N ASP A 29 7.20 11.36 5.96
CA ASP A 29 7.92 11.95 4.80
C ASP A 29 7.52 11.29 3.46
N LEU A 30 7.26 11.93 2.58
CA LEU A 30 6.47 12.88 1.82
C LEU A 30 6.03 12.41 0.44
N ARG A 31 6.61 11.33 -0.20
CA ARG A 31 6.19 10.95 -1.55
C ARG A 31 5.27 9.73 -1.58
N LEU A 32 5.56 8.68 -0.84
CA LEU A 32 4.62 7.56 -0.72
C LEU A 32 3.34 8.00 0.01
N PHE A 33 3.48 8.92 0.99
CA PHE A 33 2.35 9.52 1.71
C PHE A 33 1.50 10.52 0.89
N GLN A 34 1.96 10.95 -0.28
CA GLN A 34 1.09 11.67 -1.22
C GLN A 34 0.06 10.74 -1.86
N LEU A 35 0.34 9.43 -1.90
CA LEU A 35 -0.55 8.43 -2.45
C LEU A 35 -1.48 7.84 -1.39
N LEU A 36 -1.04 7.65 -0.15
CA LEU A 36 -1.81 6.97 0.89
C LEU A 36 -1.81 7.72 2.22
N ASP A 37 -2.92 7.66 2.93
CA ASP A 37 -3.08 8.21 4.28
C ASP A 37 -3.04 7.10 5.35
N ILE A 38 -3.45 5.87 5.00
CA ILE A 38 -3.67 4.79 5.95
C ILE A 38 -3.21 3.46 5.35
N VAL A 39 -2.54 2.65 6.16
CA VAL A 39 -2.26 1.24 5.86
C VAL A 39 -3.03 0.36 6.82
N VAL A 40 -3.83 -0.58 6.29
CA VAL A 40 -4.63 -1.52 7.07
C VAL A 40 -4.08 -2.93 6.86
N GLU A 41 -3.29 -3.41 7.81
CA GLU A 41 -2.72 -4.76 7.75
C GLU A 41 -3.71 -5.84 8.21
N ALA A 42 -4.67 -5.48 9.08
CA ALA A 42 -5.64 -6.40 9.63
C ALA A 42 -6.41 -7.18 8.55
N ALA A 43 -6.58 -8.48 8.80
CA ALA A 43 -7.46 -9.37 8.05
C ALA A 43 -8.85 -9.45 8.71
N GLY A 44 -9.79 -10.19 8.10
CA GLY A 44 -11.16 -10.36 8.60
C GLY A 44 -12.18 -9.51 7.83
N PHE A 45 -11.80 -9.06 6.64
CA PHE A 45 -12.65 -8.27 5.74
C PHE A 45 -13.24 -9.13 4.60
N ALA A 46 -13.29 -8.63 3.39
CA ALA A 46 -13.96 -9.29 2.26
C ALA A 46 -13.47 -10.73 1.98
N GLU A 47 -12.22 -11.04 2.32
CA GLU A 47 -11.64 -12.37 2.21
C GLU A 47 -12.22 -13.38 3.22
N SER A 48 -12.82 -12.92 4.33
CA SER A 48 -13.36 -13.79 5.38
C SER A 48 -14.84 -14.19 5.19
N GLY A 49 -15.49 -13.73 4.11
CA GLY A 49 -16.86 -14.07 3.79
C GLY A 49 -17.85 -12.89 3.86
N GLU A 50 -19.14 -13.18 3.97
CA GLU A 50 -20.17 -12.15 3.82
C GLU A 50 -20.16 -11.07 4.92
N GLU A 51 -19.92 -11.44 6.16
CA GLU A 51 -19.80 -10.46 7.26
C GLU A 51 -18.61 -9.53 7.04
N GLY A 52 -17.47 -10.09 6.60
CA GLY A 52 -16.28 -9.31 6.28
C GLY A 52 -16.48 -8.38 5.09
N LYS A 53 -17.26 -8.79 4.07
CA LYS A 53 -17.64 -7.91 2.95
C LYS A 53 -18.48 -6.73 3.43
N VAL A 54 -19.42 -6.96 4.33
CA VAL A 54 -20.23 -5.89 4.93
C VAL A 54 -19.36 -4.92 5.72
N ALA A 55 -18.43 -5.43 6.53
CA ALA A 55 -17.50 -4.60 7.28
C ALA A 55 -16.62 -3.75 6.36
N GLN A 56 -16.04 -4.36 5.31
CA GLN A 56 -15.23 -3.63 4.33
C GLN A 56 -16.04 -2.54 3.63
N ALA A 57 -17.25 -2.84 3.15
CA ALA A 57 -18.10 -1.86 2.48
C ALA A 57 -18.49 -0.68 3.38
N ARG A 58 -18.61 -0.92 4.71
CA ARG A 58 -18.85 0.14 5.70
C ARG A 58 -17.64 1.08 5.80
N ILE A 59 -16.44 0.52 5.86
CA ILE A 59 -15.20 1.29 5.92
C ILE A 59 -14.99 2.07 4.62
N GLU A 60 -15.21 1.47 3.46
CA GLU A 60 -15.12 2.15 2.16
C GLU A 60 -15.97 3.43 2.11
N LYS A 61 -17.20 3.39 2.65
CA LYS A 61 -18.06 4.58 2.73
C LYS A 61 -17.47 5.67 3.62
N ILE A 62 -16.84 5.28 4.74
CA ILE A 62 -16.20 6.22 5.66
C ILE A 62 -15.00 6.88 5.00
N ILE A 63 -14.12 6.09 4.38
CA ILE A 63 -12.92 6.54 3.68
C ILE A 63 -13.28 7.56 2.60
N ARG A 64 -14.26 7.22 1.74
CA ARG A 64 -14.73 8.12 0.68
C ARG A 64 -15.26 9.44 1.23
N ARG A 65 -15.99 9.40 2.36
CA ARG A 65 -16.51 10.59 3.02
C ARG A 65 -15.42 11.48 3.59
N LEU A 66 -14.36 10.88 4.13
CA LEU A 66 -13.22 11.59 4.72
C LEU A 66 -12.20 12.04 3.66
N GLY A 67 -12.26 11.48 2.45
CA GLY A 67 -11.29 11.73 1.39
C GLY A 67 -9.90 11.17 1.69
N CYS A 68 -9.82 10.11 2.53
CA CYS A 68 -8.58 9.41 2.83
C CYS A 68 -8.26 8.37 1.77
N ARG A 69 -6.97 8.10 1.57
CA ARG A 69 -6.48 7.03 0.69
C ARG A 69 -5.96 5.86 1.54
N VAL A 70 -6.33 4.65 1.18
CA VAL A 70 -6.08 3.46 2.01
C VAL A 70 -5.46 2.32 1.22
N VAL A 71 -4.38 1.75 1.74
CA VAL A 71 -3.79 0.49 1.29
C VAL A 71 -4.27 -0.65 2.17
N GLY A 72 -4.61 -1.77 1.57
CA GLY A 72 -5.17 -2.94 2.25
C GLY A 72 -6.70 -3.00 2.13
N PRO A 73 -7.41 -3.60 3.09
CA PRO A 73 -6.93 -4.41 4.23
C PRO A 73 -6.26 -5.73 3.81
N ASN A 74 -5.91 -6.56 4.80
CA ASN A 74 -5.29 -7.86 4.58
C ASN A 74 -3.99 -7.76 3.78
N CYS A 75 -3.14 -6.82 4.14
CA CYS A 75 -1.83 -6.60 3.52
C CYS A 75 -0.71 -6.79 4.56
N SER A 76 0.54 -6.81 4.11
CA SER A 76 1.72 -6.91 4.99
C SER A 76 2.49 -5.59 5.11
N GLY A 77 1.85 -4.48 4.76
CA GLY A 77 2.42 -3.16 4.90
C GLY A 77 3.15 -2.63 3.67
N VAL A 78 3.92 -1.58 3.88
CA VAL A 78 4.65 -0.83 2.87
C VAL A 78 6.07 -0.53 3.35
N ILE A 79 7.01 -0.44 2.41
CA ILE A 79 8.42 -0.15 2.67
C ILE A 79 8.88 0.91 1.68
N ASN A 80 9.64 1.90 2.16
CA ASN A 80 10.40 2.81 1.34
C ASN A 80 11.80 3.00 1.94
N THR A 81 12.78 2.32 1.37
CA THR A 81 14.15 2.32 1.88
C THR A 81 14.86 3.65 1.67
N HIS A 82 14.46 4.45 0.67
CA HIS A 82 15.02 5.77 0.42
C HIS A 82 14.71 6.75 1.55
N HIS A 83 13.56 6.58 2.20
CA HIS A 83 13.08 7.39 3.31
C HIS A 83 13.19 6.69 4.67
N ASN A 84 13.86 5.52 4.74
CA ASN A 84 13.96 4.70 5.95
C ASN A 84 12.62 4.36 6.58
N MET A 85 11.58 4.26 5.77
CA MET A 85 10.25 3.89 6.21
C MET A 85 10.04 2.39 6.04
N VAL A 86 9.73 1.72 7.13
CA VAL A 86 9.38 0.29 7.14
C VAL A 86 8.15 0.12 8.00
N GLN A 87 7.01 -0.10 7.36
CA GLN A 87 5.81 -0.60 8.01
C GLN A 87 5.50 -1.95 7.42
N SER A 88 5.79 -3.01 8.17
CA SER A 88 5.64 -4.38 7.70
C SER A 88 5.45 -5.32 8.87
N ILE A 89 4.60 -6.33 8.70
CA ILE A 89 4.41 -7.41 9.70
C ILE A 89 5.67 -8.28 9.83
N GLY A 90 6.54 -8.30 8.83
CA GLY A 90 7.78 -9.10 8.84
C GLY A 90 8.94 -8.41 9.52
N LEU A 91 9.81 -9.20 10.19
CA LEU A 91 11.11 -8.74 10.65
C LEU A 91 12.03 -8.59 9.43
N LEU A 92 12.23 -7.36 9.01
CA LEU A 92 13.13 -7.01 7.92
C LEU A 92 14.31 -6.24 8.49
N SER A 93 15.49 -6.86 8.51
CA SER A 93 16.75 -6.23 8.90
C SER A 93 17.59 -5.95 7.65
N ASP A 94 18.47 -4.95 7.77
CA ASP A 94 19.52 -4.66 6.79
C ASP A 94 19.03 -4.32 5.38
N LEU A 95 17.85 -3.71 5.26
CA LEU A 95 17.35 -3.20 3.99
C LEU A 95 18.25 -2.06 3.47
N LYS A 96 18.75 -2.21 2.25
CA LYS A 96 19.53 -1.19 1.57
C LYS A 96 18.62 -0.40 0.62
N LYS A 97 19.01 0.84 0.36
CA LYS A 97 18.37 1.67 -0.67
C LYS A 97 18.57 1.04 -2.04
N GLY A 98 17.49 0.68 -2.68
CA GLY A 98 17.51 -0.02 -3.96
C GLY A 98 16.67 0.67 -5.04
N ASN A 99 16.75 0.14 -6.24
CA ASN A 99 16.04 0.64 -7.41
C ASN A 99 14.93 -0.30 -7.91
N VAL A 100 14.61 -1.34 -7.15
CA VAL A 100 13.51 -2.24 -7.47
C VAL A 100 12.25 -1.81 -6.72
N GLY A 101 11.22 -1.46 -7.45
CA GLY A 101 9.86 -1.25 -6.93
C GLY A 101 9.06 -2.55 -7.00
N MET A 102 8.32 -2.87 -5.94
CA MET A 102 7.49 -4.08 -5.91
C MET A 102 6.05 -3.77 -5.51
N VAL A 103 5.11 -4.35 -6.25
CA VAL A 103 3.70 -4.42 -5.88
C VAL A 103 3.33 -5.89 -5.69
N ALA A 104 2.81 -6.24 -4.53
CA ALA A 104 2.33 -7.61 -4.28
C ALA A 104 0.90 -7.60 -3.73
N GLN A 105 0.02 -8.36 -4.36
CA GLN A 105 -1.34 -8.52 -3.83
C GLN A 105 -1.33 -9.35 -2.56
N ALA A 106 -0.54 -10.43 -2.49
CA ALA A 106 -0.39 -11.25 -1.29
C ALA A 106 0.89 -10.90 -0.50
N GLY A 107 0.74 -10.59 0.79
CA GLY A 107 1.84 -10.19 1.66
C GLY A 107 2.92 -11.25 1.86
N VAL A 108 2.54 -12.53 1.88
CA VAL A 108 3.49 -13.66 2.00
C VAL A 108 4.52 -13.67 0.86
N TYR A 109 4.11 -13.34 -0.36
CA TYR A 109 5.04 -13.26 -1.50
C TYR A 109 6.03 -12.11 -1.33
N ALA A 110 5.57 -10.95 -0.88
CA ALA A 110 6.47 -9.83 -0.63
C ALA A 110 7.51 -10.17 0.44
N ALA A 111 7.10 -10.73 1.57
CA ALA A 111 8.00 -11.14 2.64
C ALA A 111 8.99 -12.22 2.17
N GLY A 112 8.52 -13.24 1.44
CA GLY A 112 9.36 -14.30 0.91
C GLY A 112 10.39 -13.81 -0.13
N ILE A 113 9.98 -12.92 -1.02
CA ILE A 113 10.87 -12.31 -2.03
C ILE A 113 11.89 -11.40 -1.37
N LEU A 114 11.45 -10.52 -0.45
CA LEU A 114 12.35 -9.62 0.28
C LEU A 114 13.43 -10.39 1.06
N THR A 115 13.03 -11.41 1.81
CA THR A 115 13.99 -12.21 2.59
C THR A 115 14.86 -13.12 1.72
N GLY A 116 14.29 -13.72 0.68
CA GLY A 116 14.99 -14.67 -0.20
C GLY A 116 15.96 -13.99 -1.17
N LEU A 117 15.69 -12.76 -1.57
CA LEU A 117 16.48 -12.04 -2.58
C LEU A 117 17.25 -10.83 -2.03
N SER A 118 17.23 -10.58 -0.73
CA SER A 118 17.93 -9.44 -0.08
C SER A 118 19.45 -9.39 -0.34
N ASN A 119 20.05 -10.54 -0.64
CA ASN A 119 21.49 -10.63 -0.98
C ASN A 119 21.78 -10.36 -2.47
N VAL A 120 20.76 -10.28 -3.32
CA VAL A 120 20.88 -10.18 -4.78
C VAL A 120 20.23 -8.92 -5.33
N LEU A 121 19.13 -8.49 -4.72
CA LEU A 121 18.35 -7.34 -5.14
C LEU A 121 18.15 -6.37 -3.98
N ASP A 122 18.37 -5.10 -4.24
CA ASP A 122 18.06 -4.03 -3.31
C ASP A 122 16.71 -3.41 -3.69
N PHE A 123 15.72 -3.53 -2.80
CA PHE A 123 14.39 -2.99 -2.98
C PHE A 123 14.32 -1.54 -2.50
N GLY A 124 13.82 -0.65 -3.35
CA GLY A 124 13.57 0.74 -3.03
C GLY A 124 12.22 0.95 -2.35
N ILE A 125 11.16 0.54 -3.05
CA ILE A 125 9.78 0.70 -2.60
C ILE A 125 9.05 -0.63 -2.75
N VAL A 126 8.37 -1.06 -1.69
CA VAL A 126 7.53 -2.27 -1.70
C VAL A 126 6.16 -1.92 -1.14
N ALA A 127 5.12 -2.28 -1.86
CA ALA A 127 3.74 -2.13 -1.40
C ALA A 127 2.99 -3.45 -1.51
N THR A 128 2.41 -3.88 -0.41
CA THR A 128 1.46 -5.00 -0.42
C THR A 128 0.05 -4.43 -0.34
N ILE A 129 -0.85 -4.89 -1.21
CA ILE A 129 -2.13 -4.22 -1.42
C ILE A 129 -3.35 -5.01 -0.93
N GLY A 130 -3.18 -6.29 -0.58
CA GLY A 130 -4.23 -7.12 0.01
C GLY A 130 -5.55 -7.10 -0.77
N ASN A 131 -6.65 -6.78 -0.08
CA ASN A 131 -7.98 -6.73 -0.68
C ASN A 131 -8.21 -5.53 -1.62
N LYS A 132 -7.28 -4.59 -1.70
CA LYS A 132 -7.36 -3.41 -2.59
C LYS A 132 -8.66 -2.61 -2.39
N MET A 133 -8.99 -2.30 -1.16
CA MET A 133 -10.24 -1.62 -0.82
C MET A 133 -10.36 -0.26 -1.51
N ASP A 134 -9.29 0.54 -1.52
CA ASP A 134 -9.18 1.83 -2.21
C ASP A 134 -8.02 1.82 -3.20
N ILE A 135 -6.78 1.88 -2.72
CA ILE A 135 -5.58 1.86 -3.56
C ILE A 135 -5.40 0.46 -4.16
N ASN A 136 -5.20 0.39 -5.47
CA ASN A 136 -5.06 -0.84 -6.22
C ASN A 136 -3.70 -0.93 -6.93
N GLU A 137 -3.51 -2.04 -7.65
CA GLU A 137 -2.29 -2.35 -8.39
C GLU A 137 -1.88 -1.28 -9.39
N THR A 138 -2.86 -0.67 -10.05
CA THR A 138 -2.61 0.35 -11.08
C THR A 138 -2.16 1.67 -10.47
N ASP A 139 -2.69 2.02 -9.30
CA ASP A 139 -2.30 3.24 -8.57
C ASP A 139 -0.83 3.15 -8.13
N ILE A 140 -0.43 2.00 -7.57
CA ILE A 140 0.96 1.78 -7.16
C ILE A 140 1.90 1.69 -8.37
N LEU A 141 1.49 1.01 -9.45
CA LEU A 141 2.27 0.97 -10.69
C LEU A 141 2.55 2.36 -11.26
N GLU A 142 1.53 3.22 -11.28
CA GLU A 142 1.66 4.61 -11.73
C GLU A 142 2.64 5.38 -10.84
N TYR A 143 2.50 5.26 -9.52
CA TYR A 143 3.40 5.87 -8.55
C TYR A 143 4.87 5.42 -8.75
N LEU A 144 5.12 4.10 -8.84
CA LEU A 144 6.46 3.55 -9.05
C LEU A 144 7.05 3.96 -10.41
N SER A 145 6.20 4.08 -11.43
CA SER A 145 6.62 4.54 -12.76
C SER A 145 7.13 5.98 -12.75
N ASP A 146 6.57 6.83 -11.91
CA ASP A 146 6.91 8.24 -11.80
C ASP A 146 8.05 8.52 -10.80
N ASP A 147 8.46 7.53 -10.00
CA ASP A 147 9.55 7.67 -9.04
C ASP A 147 10.92 7.46 -9.71
N ASP A 148 11.77 8.48 -9.69
CA ASP A 148 13.10 8.48 -10.34
C ASP A 148 14.10 7.51 -9.67
N CYS A 149 13.86 7.10 -8.43
CA CYS A 149 14.70 6.14 -7.72
C CYS A 149 14.42 4.68 -8.14
N ILE A 150 13.29 4.42 -8.80
CA ILE A 150 12.89 3.09 -9.24
C ILE A 150 13.22 2.91 -10.71
N SER A 151 13.93 1.84 -11.06
CA SER A 151 14.30 1.48 -12.43
C SER A 151 13.66 0.18 -12.91
N VAL A 152 13.24 -0.68 -11.99
CA VAL A 152 12.60 -1.97 -12.28
C VAL A 152 11.36 -2.09 -11.43
N ILE A 153 10.24 -2.50 -12.03
CA ILE A 153 8.99 -2.74 -11.31
C ILE A 153 8.63 -4.22 -11.39
N VAL A 154 8.48 -4.85 -10.23
CA VAL A 154 8.05 -6.24 -10.08
C VAL A 154 6.64 -6.26 -9.53
N MET A 155 5.76 -7.05 -10.16
CA MET A 155 4.36 -7.15 -9.76
C MET A 155 3.93 -8.60 -9.54
N TYR A 156 3.32 -8.87 -8.38
CA TYR A 156 2.57 -10.10 -8.13
C TYR A 156 1.09 -9.79 -7.98
N MET A 157 0.28 -10.28 -8.90
CA MET A 157 -1.13 -9.93 -9.02
C MET A 157 -1.99 -11.20 -9.10
N GLU A 158 -3.12 -11.20 -8.41
CA GLU A 158 -4.12 -12.26 -8.45
C GLU A 158 -5.31 -11.86 -9.34
N ASP A 159 -5.61 -10.56 -9.38
CA ASP A 159 -6.62 -9.97 -10.25
C ASP A 159 -6.25 -8.51 -10.60
N ILE A 160 -6.92 -7.94 -11.58
CA ILE A 160 -6.75 -6.55 -12.00
C ILE A 160 -8.12 -5.86 -11.98
N ARG A 161 -8.24 -4.78 -11.17
CA ARG A 161 -9.51 -4.06 -11.01
C ARG A 161 -10.01 -3.38 -12.28
N ASN A 162 -9.11 -2.75 -13.02
CA ASN A 162 -9.42 -2.05 -14.26
C ASN A 162 -8.38 -2.37 -15.32
N GLY A 163 -8.63 -3.41 -16.12
CA GLY A 163 -7.69 -3.87 -17.13
C GLY A 163 -7.31 -2.82 -18.17
N LYS A 164 -8.24 -1.96 -18.58
CA LYS A 164 -7.95 -0.88 -19.56
C LYS A 164 -6.95 0.12 -18.98
N ARG A 165 -7.24 0.68 -17.80
CA ARG A 165 -6.32 1.62 -17.12
C ARG A 165 -4.98 0.96 -16.82
N PHE A 166 -4.99 -0.31 -16.39
CA PHE A 166 -3.76 -1.05 -16.12
C PHE A 166 -2.86 -1.13 -17.34
N VAL A 167 -3.39 -1.53 -18.51
CA VAL A 167 -2.62 -1.62 -19.76
C VAL A 167 -2.08 -0.25 -20.17
N GLU A 168 -2.86 0.82 -20.04
CA GLU A 168 -2.42 2.18 -20.34
C GLU A 168 -1.25 2.61 -19.45
N VAL A 169 -1.34 2.37 -18.13
CA VAL A 169 -0.28 2.71 -17.18
C VAL A 169 0.95 1.82 -17.38
N ALA A 170 0.76 0.51 -17.56
CA ALA A 170 1.86 -0.42 -17.79
C ALA A 170 2.64 -0.11 -19.07
N SER A 171 1.94 0.28 -20.13
CA SER A 171 2.60 0.68 -21.38
C SER A 171 3.44 1.96 -21.21
N ARG A 172 2.98 2.92 -20.41
CA ARG A 172 3.78 4.10 -20.08
C ARG A 172 4.97 3.76 -19.18
N ALA A 173 4.74 2.90 -18.18
CA ALA A 173 5.80 2.45 -17.27
C ALA A 173 6.93 1.75 -18.03
N ALA A 174 6.61 0.84 -18.95
CA ALA A 174 7.59 0.12 -19.77
C ALA A 174 8.46 1.00 -20.70
N LEU A 175 8.04 2.24 -20.94
CA LEU A 175 8.83 3.20 -21.69
C LEU A 175 9.77 4.04 -20.81
N ARG A 176 9.58 3.99 -19.50
CA ARG A 176 10.32 4.80 -18.52
C ARG A 176 11.31 3.99 -17.68
N LYS A 177 11.03 2.69 -17.52
CA LYS A 177 11.75 1.78 -16.60
C LYS A 177 12.37 0.57 -17.35
#